data_0796e6f06f9518f36ea13b53d57e6eae
#
_entry.id   0796e6f06f9518f36ea13b53d57e6eae
#
_cell.length_a   1.000
_cell.length_b   1.000
_cell.length_c   1.000
_cell.angle_alpha   90.00
_cell.angle_beta   90.00
_cell.angle_gamma   90.00
#
_symmetry.space_group_name_H-M   'P 1'
#
loop_
_entity.id
_entity.type
_entity.pdbx_description
1 polymer ?
#
loop_
_entity_poly.entity_id
_entity_poly.type
_entity_poly.pdbx_seq_one_letter_code
_entity_poly.pdbx_strand_id
1 'polypeptide(L)'
;SMTFSNYTQADGLPATQFYWNGIHYSSKYDFIYMATIDGLVIIHSDNETSPSADSHVKLSSLAIGGNIIYPSSGDYLQKDITLASGIFLHERENRFSVGFTTQNYVNSSRIRFAYRLEGYEEEWNETQPGDCMARYVAVPPGNYTLQVRATDELGRWSDEITDIEVGITPYFYKSIGFYLLLVVVICLAIYLFYKRKMRSYREQKARLEKEVELRTQELAVQNKQLETMAQHVKEITEEKIAFFTNITHE
;
A
#
# COMPACT_ATOMS: atom_id res chain seq x y z
N SER A 1 -27.46 -31.45 -28.81
CA SER A 1 -28.16 -31.37 -27.53
C SER A 1 -29.27 -30.33 -27.67
N MET A 2 -30.47 -30.68 -27.27
CA MET A 2 -31.57 -29.66 -27.22
C MET A 2 -31.28 -28.74 -26.03
N THR A 3 -31.11 -27.47 -26.29
CA THR A 3 -31.05 -26.42 -25.28
C THR A 3 -32.43 -25.81 -25.12
N PHE A 4 -32.88 -25.64 -23.88
CA PHE A 4 -34.15 -25.00 -23.56
C PHE A 4 -33.88 -23.62 -22.99
N SER A 5 -34.58 -22.62 -23.52
CA SER A 5 -34.56 -21.25 -22.97
C SER A 5 -35.88 -20.96 -22.31
N ASN A 6 -35.85 -20.52 -21.07
CA ASN A 6 -37.04 -20.06 -20.33
C ASN A 6 -37.18 -18.56 -20.45
N TYR A 7 -38.36 -18.12 -20.88
CA TYR A 7 -38.70 -16.70 -20.91
C TYR A 7 -39.67 -16.38 -19.74
N THR A 8 -39.44 -15.25 -19.12
CA THR A 8 -40.22 -14.75 -17.98
C THR A 8 -40.76 -13.34 -18.27
N GLN A 9 -41.49 -12.75 -17.33
CA GLN A 9 -41.90 -11.34 -17.45
C GLN A 9 -40.69 -10.39 -17.50
N ALA A 10 -39.57 -10.72 -16.85
CA ALA A 10 -38.35 -9.97 -16.95
C ALA A 10 -37.75 -9.94 -18.38
N ASP A 11 -38.10 -10.93 -19.20
CA ASP A 11 -37.72 -11.04 -20.60
C ASP A 11 -38.71 -10.36 -21.56
N GLY A 12 -39.67 -9.63 -21.01
CA GLY A 12 -40.67 -8.90 -21.79
C GLY A 12 -41.93 -9.68 -22.09
N LEU A 13 -42.13 -10.88 -21.51
CA LEU A 13 -43.41 -11.56 -21.61
C LEU A 13 -44.48 -10.80 -20.84
N PRO A 14 -45.57 -10.39 -21.48
CA PRO A 14 -46.62 -9.60 -20.83
C PRO A 14 -47.48 -10.42 -19.85
N ALA A 15 -47.43 -11.75 -19.92
CA ALA A 15 -48.21 -12.62 -19.07
C ALA A 15 -47.45 -13.88 -18.64
N THR A 16 -47.78 -14.43 -17.49
CA THR A 16 -47.21 -15.68 -16.96
C THR A 16 -48.12 -16.89 -17.10
N GLN A 17 -49.35 -16.67 -17.48
CA GLN A 17 -50.36 -17.73 -17.65
C GLN A 17 -50.85 -17.82 -19.11
N PHE A 18 -50.69 -19.00 -19.66
CA PHE A 18 -51.07 -19.30 -21.05
C PHE A 18 -52.24 -20.27 -21.08
N TYR A 19 -53.11 -20.11 -22.05
CA TYR A 19 -54.21 -21.03 -22.23
C TYR A 19 -53.75 -22.38 -22.77
N TRP A 20 -54.34 -23.44 -22.25
CA TRP A 20 -54.17 -24.78 -22.77
C TRP A 20 -54.58 -24.83 -24.24
N ASN A 21 -53.76 -25.33 -25.15
CA ASN A 21 -53.94 -25.27 -26.60
C ASN A 21 -53.99 -23.87 -27.24
N GLY A 22 -53.57 -22.84 -26.53
CA GLY A 22 -53.50 -21.46 -27.01
C GLY A 22 -52.24 -21.13 -27.82
N ILE A 23 -51.55 -22.12 -28.40
CA ILE A 23 -50.30 -21.92 -29.17
C ILE A 23 -50.57 -22.28 -30.63
N HIS A 24 -50.26 -21.33 -31.53
CA HIS A 24 -50.35 -21.52 -32.96
C HIS A 24 -49.12 -20.99 -33.68
N TYR A 25 -48.50 -21.79 -34.52
CA TYR A 25 -47.37 -21.38 -35.38
C TYR A 25 -47.88 -21.10 -36.80
N SER A 26 -47.57 -19.94 -37.31
CA SER A 26 -47.86 -19.53 -38.68
C SER A 26 -46.62 -19.63 -39.55
N SER A 27 -46.54 -20.66 -40.39
CA SER A 27 -45.43 -20.84 -41.32
C SER A 27 -45.36 -19.78 -42.43
N LYS A 28 -46.43 -19.01 -42.65
CA LYS A 28 -46.48 -17.93 -43.66
C LYS A 28 -45.71 -16.68 -43.18
N TYR A 29 -45.81 -16.40 -41.89
CA TYR A 29 -45.27 -15.19 -41.30
C TYR A 29 -44.15 -15.48 -40.33
N ASP A 30 -43.88 -16.72 -40.07
CA ASP A 30 -42.87 -17.20 -39.10
C ASP A 30 -43.08 -16.67 -37.68
N PHE A 31 -44.36 -16.60 -37.27
CA PHE A 31 -44.76 -16.17 -35.95
C PHE A 31 -45.35 -17.31 -35.14
N ILE A 32 -45.03 -17.31 -33.85
CA ILE A 32 -45.68 -18.11 -32.82
C ILE A 32 -46.68 -17.21 -32.10
N TYR A 33 -47.96 -17.56 -32.14
CA TYR A 33 -49.03 -16.91 -31.43
C TYR A 33 -49.37 -17.68 -30.17
N MET A 34 -49.37 -17.01 -29.02
CA MET A 34 -49.68 -17.64 -27.74
C MET A 34 -50.84 -16.85 -27.08
N ALA A 35 -51.94 -17.51 -26.81
CA ALA A 35 -53.06 -16.91 -26.08
C ALA A 35 -52.76 -16.93 -24.57
N THR A 36 -52.91 -15.77 -23.95
CA THR A 36 -52.73 -15.57 -22.51
C THR A 36 -53.99 -15.00 -21.89
N ILE A 37 -54.09 -14.95 -20.59
CA ILE A 37 -55.24 -14.37 -19.87
C ILE A 37 -55.38 -12.86 -20.13
N ASP A 38 -54.26 -12.19 -20.44
CA ASP A 38 -54.19 -10.73 -20.64
C ASP A 38 -54.19 -10.32 -22.12
N GLY A 39 -54.22 -11.29 -23.05
CA GLY A 39 -54.20 -11.01 -24.48
C GLY A 39 -53.45 -12.04 -25.32
N LEU A 40 -52.90 -11.59 -26.44
CA LEU A 40 -52.16 -12.42 -27.39
C LEU A 40 -50.69 -12.03 -27.41
N VAL A 41 -49.85 -12.99 -27.13
CA VAL A 41 -48.38 -12.84 -27.28
C VAL A 41 -47.97 -13.36 -28.65
N ILE A 42 -47.23 -12.55 -29.39
CA ILE A 42 -46.73 -12.90 -30.73
C ILE A 42 -45.19 -12.90 -30.65
N ILE A 43 -44.61 -14.05 -30.96
CA ILE A 43 -43.15 -14.20 -30.99
C ILE A 43 -42.75 -14.51 -32.44
N HIS A 44 -41.78 -13.77 -32.96
CA HIS A 44 -41.15 -14.08 -34.22
C HIS A 44 -40.20 -15.25 -34.05
N SER A 45 -40.29 -16.27 -34.87
CA SER A 45 -39.48 -17.48 -34.73
C SER A 45 -37.97 -17.21 -35.01
N ASP A 46 -37.68 -16.28 -35.91
CA ASP A 46 -36.32 -15.83 -36.24
C ASP A 46 -35.74 -14.81 -35.25
N ASN A 47 -36.50 -14.41 -34.23
CA ASN A 47 -35.94 -13.64 -33.12
C ASN A 47 -35.13 -14.51 -32.15
N GLU A 48 -34.44 -15.51 -32.66
CA GLU A 48 -33.11 -15.79 -32.11
C GLU A 48 -32.30 -14.54 -32.44
N THR A 49 -32.42 -13.55 -31.58
CA THR A 49 -31.52 -12.41 -31.57
C THR A 49 -30.13 -12.95 -31.75
N SER A 50 -29.58 -12.68 -32.95
CA SER A 50 -28.14 -12.89 -33.12
C SER A 50 -27.50 -12.38 -31.85
N PRO A 51 -26.77 -13.21 -31.10
CA PRO A 51 -26.23 -12.75 -29.86
C PRO A 51 -25.55 -11.45 -30.19
N SER A 52 -26.05 -10.36 -29.61
CA SER A 52 -25.41 -9.07 -29.72
C SER A 52 -24.00 -9.31 -29.26
N ALA A 53 -23.07 -9.41 -30.21
CA ALA A 53 -21.69 -9.77 -29.95
C ALA A 53 -20.98 -8.73 -29.09
N ASP A 54 -21.71 -7.72 -28.70
CA ASP A 54 -21.22 -6.54 -28.00
C ASP A 54 -21.47 -6.63 -26.48
N SER A 55 -20.98 -7.69 -25.87
CA SER A 55 -20.92 -7.79 -24.41
C SER A 55 -19.69 -7.04 -23.85
N HIS A 56 -19.38 -5.89 -24.43
CA HIS A 56 -18.33 -5.02 -23.93
C HIS A 56 -18.63 -4.64 -22.48
N VAL A 57 -17.75 -5.07 -21.59
CA VAL A 57 -17.81 -4.65 -20.19
C VAL A 57 -17.19 -3.27 -20.06
N LYS A 58 -17.91 -2.35 -19.42
CA LYS A 58 -17.38 -1.06 -19.01
C LYS A 58 -17.35 -0.97 -17.51
N LEU A 59 -16.30 -0.33 -16.99
CA LEU A 59 -16.24 -0.03 -15.57
C LEU A 59 -17.20 1.13 -15.27
N SER A 60 -18.00 1.00 -14.22
CA SER A 60 -19.06 1.96 -13.89
C SER A 60 -18.78 2.77 -12.63
N SER A 61 -18.08 2.18 -11.66
CA SER A 61 -17.81 2.84 -10.39
C SER A 61 -16.59 2.26 -9.71
N LEU A 62 -15.92 3.09 -8.91
CA LEU A 62 -14.90 2.68 -7.96
C LEU A 62 -15.38 3.07 -6.57
N ALA A 63 -15.32 2.16 -5.60
CA ALA A 63 -15.56 2.48 -4.22
C ALA A 63 -14.39 2.02 -3.35
N ILE A 64 -13.97 2.88 -2.41
CA ILE A 64 -12.89 2.62 -1.48
C ILE A 64 -13.46 2.70 -0.06
N GLY A 65 -13.27 1.61 0.72
CA GLY A 65 -13.83 1.54 2.07
C GLY A 65 -15.37 1.66 2.13
N GLY A 66 -16.06 1.38 1.02
CA GLY A 66 -17.53 1.51 0.89
C GLY A 66 -18.01 2.86 0.36
N ASN A 67 -17.13 3.85 0.17
CA ASN A 67 -17.48 5.15 -0.39
C ASN A 67 -17.18 5.20 -1.89
N ILE A 68 -18.14 5.64 -2.69
CA ILE A 68 -17.95 5.82 -4.13
C ILE A 68 -17.01 6.99 -4.37
N ILE A 69 -16.00 6.76 -5.21
CA ILE A 69 -14.98 7.75 -5.59
C ILE A 69 -15.38 8.39 -6.93
N TYR A 70 -15.39 9.71 -6.94
CA TYR A 70 -15.64 10.52 -8.14
C TYR A 70 -14.32 11.10 -8.69
N PRO A 71 -14.21 11.39 -9.97
CA PRO A 71 -12.99 11.87 -10.63
C PRO A 71 -12.34 13.11 -10.02
N SER A 72 -13.09 13.89 -9.26
CA SER A 72 -12.60 15.11 -8.60
C SER A 72 -12.09 14.89 -7.17
N SER A 73 -12.14 13.66 -6.67
CA SER A 73 -11.94 13.33 -5.25
C SER A 73 -10.49 12.99 -4.88
N GLY A 74 -9.50 13.45 -5.62
CA GLY A 74 -8.10 13.23 -5.27
C GLY A 74 -7.31 12.38 -6.28
N ASP A 75 -6.21 11.79 -5.84
CA ASP A 75 -5.20 11.14 -6.68
C ASP A 75 -5.61 9.76 -7.26
N TYR A 76 -6.78 9.23 -6.89
CA TYR A 76 -7.20 7.86 -7.25
C TYR A 76 -7.62 7.69 -8.69
N LEU A 77 -8.32 8.68 -9.23
CA LEU A 77 -8.85 8.69 -10.59
C LEU A 77 -8.57 10.05 -11.25
N GLN A 78 -7.71 10.05 -12.25
CA GLN A 78 -7.43 11.27 -13.05
C GLN A 78 -8.59 11.62 -13.97
N LYS A 79 -9.40 10.64 -14.34
CA LYS A 79 -10.58 10.74 -15.22
C LYS A 79 -11.70 9.87 -14.67
N ASP A 80 -12.88 9.97 -15.28
CA ASP A 80 -13.96 9.02 -15.02
C ASP A 80 -13.44 7.58 -15.19
N ILE A 81 -13.90 6.66 -14.32
CA ILE A 81 -13.43 5.28 -14.33
C ILE A 81 -13.65 4.59 -15.68
N THR A 82 -14.69 4.99 -16.41
CA THR A 82 -14.97 4.47 -17.76
C THR A 82 -13.89 4.82 -18.78
N LEU A 83 -13.10 5.85 -18.52
CA LEU A 83 -12.03 6.36 -19.38
C LEU A 83 -10.66 6.26 -18.71
N ALA A 84 -10.60 5.71 -17.50
CA ALA A 84 -9.36 5.56 -16.76
C ALA A 84 -8.52 4.42 -17.33
N SER A 85 -7.24 4.65 -17.51
CA SER A 85 -6.27 3.62 -17.91
C SER A 85 -5.79 2.77 -16.73
N GLY A 86 -5.99 3.24 -15.49
CA GLY A 86 -5.58 2.53 -14.29
C GLY A 86 -6.18 3.13 -13.02
N ILE A 87 -6.19 2.33 -11.98
CA ILE A 87 -6.61 2.66 -10.62
C ILE A 87 -5.37 2.60 -9.74
N PHE A 88 -5.03 3.71 -9.08
CA PHE A 88 -3.87 3.79 -8.20
C PHE A 88 -4.32 4.00 -6.76
N LEU A 89 -4.02 3.01 -5.92
CA LEU A 89 -4.41 2.97 -4.51
C LEU A 89 -3.18 2.99 -3.61
N HIS A 90 -3.36 3.43 -2.37
CA HIS A 90 -2.37 3.25 -1.33
C HIS A 90 -2.67 1.98 -0.51
N GLU A 91 -1.66 1.35 0.06
CA GLU A 91 -1.82 0.17 0.93
C GLU A 91 -2.86 0.40 2.05
N ARG A 92 -3.09 1.64 2.44
CA ARG A 92 -4.11 2.03 3.42
C ARG A 92 -5.53 1.77 2.92
N GLU A 93 -5.72 1.75 1.61
CA GLU A 93 -7.01 1.68 0.91
C GLU A 93 -7.20 0.33 0.21
N ASN A 94 -6.58 -0.70 0.75
CA ASN A 94 -6.59 -2.06 0.21
C ASN A 94 -7.96 -2.77 0.27
N ARG A 95 -9.01 -2.05 0.67
CA ARG A 95 -10.40 -2.50 0.56
C ARG A 95 -11.09 -1.65 -0.50
N PHE A 96 -11.27 -2.21 -1.67
CA PHE A 96 -11.89 -1.52 -2.78
C PHE A 96 -12.87 -2.42 -3.52
N SER A 97 -13.80 -1.82 -4.22
CA SER A 97 -14.71 -2.52 -5.14
C SER A 97 -14.84 -1.75 -6.44
N VAL A 98 -14.87 -2.50 -7.53
CA VAL A 98 -15.02 -1.97 -8.88
C VAL A 98 -16.34 -2.45 -9.42
N GLY A 99 -17.20 -1.52 -9.79
CA GLY A 99 -18.45 -1.80 -10.47
C GLY A 99 -18.25 -1.89 -11.97
N PHE A 100 -18.99 -2.76 -12.62
CA PHE A 100 -18.99 -2.93 -14.06
C PHE A 100 -20.39 -2.99 -14.61
N THR A 101 -20.53 -2.71 -15.88
CA THR A 101 -21.79 -2.75 -16.60
C THR A 101 -21.54 -3.20 -18.04
N THR A 102 -22.54 -3.80 -18.65
CA THR A 102 -22.57 -4.01 -20.10
C THR A 102 -23.45 -2.95 -20.75
N GLN A 103 -23.23 -2.69 -22.03
CA GLN A 103 -24.10 -1.79 -22.78
C GLN A 103 -25.43 -2.45 -23.18
N ASN A 104 -25.59 -3.73 -22.88
CA ASN A 104 -26.82 -4.44 -23.13
C ASN A 104 -27.81 -4.19 -21.98
N TYR A 105 -28.82 -3.40 -22.27
CA TYR A 105 -29.90 -3.07 -21.32
C TYR A 105 -31.06 -4.09 -21.35
N VAL A 106 -31.04 -5.02 -22.32
CA VAL A 106 -32.03 -6.09 -22.43
C VAL A 106 -31.60 -7.24 -21.53
N ASN A 107 -32.47 -7.65 -20.61
CA ASN A 107 -32.21 -8.78 -19.69
C ASN A 107 -30.95 -8.66 -18.83
N SER A 108 -30.60 -7.46 -18.42
CA SER A 108 -29.40 -7.19 -17.59
C SER A 108 -29.34 -8.04 -16.31
N SER A 109 -30.48 -8.49 -15.79
CA SER A 109 -30.58 -9.36 -14.61
C SER A 109 -30.08 -10.80 -14.83
N ARG A 110 -29.91 -11.24 -16.08
CA ARG A 110 -29.36 -12.56 -16.41
C ARG A 110 -27.90 -12.58 -16.69
N ILE A 111 -27.31 -11.42 -16.96
CA ILE A 111 -25.89 -11.28 -17.25
C ILE A 111 -25.09 -11.61 -15.99
N ARG A 112 -24.14 -12.50 -16.12
CA ARG A 112 -23.15 -12.82 -15.09
C ARG A 112 -21.81 -12.24 -15.50
N PHE A 113 -21.05 -11.82 -14.54
CA PHE A 113 -19.70 -11.37 -14.76
C PHE A 113 -18.73 -12.36 -14.15
N ALA A 114 -17.57 -12.49 -14.77
CA ALA A 114 -16.42 -13.13 -14.15
C ALA A 114 -15.28 -12.13 -14.12
N TYR A 115 -14.60 -12.04 -12.98
CA TYR A 115 -13.47 -11.16 -12.77
C TYR A 115 -12.33 -11.88 -12.09
N ARG A 116 -11.11 -11.42 -12.34
CA ARG A 116 -9.92 -11.84 -11.61
C ARG A 116 -8.93 -10.70 -11.56
N LEU A 117 -8.13 -10.69 -10.52
CA LEU A 117 -7.01 -9.76 -10.37
C LEU A 117 -5.72 -10.51 -10.73
N GLU A 118 -5.31 -10.42 -12.00
CA GLU A 118 -4.10 -11.06 -12.48
C GLU A 118 -2.86 -10.57 -11.72
N GLY A 119 -2.03 -11.51 -11.27
CA GLY A 119 -0.94 -11.27 -10.34
C GLY A 119 -1.29 -11.47 -8.87
N TYR A 120 -2.57 -11.59 -8.53
CA TYR A 120 -3.06 -11.92 -7.20
C TYR A 120 -3.87 -13.22 -7.15
N GLU A 121 -4.71 -13.47 -8.18
CA GLU A 121 -5.60 -14.62 -8.32
C GLU A 121 -5.31 -15.35 -9.64
N GLU A 122 -5.36 -16.68 -9.61
CA GLU A 122 -5.24 -17.49 -10.81
C GLU A 122 -6.61 -17.84 -11.40
N GLU A 123 -7.63 -17.99 -10.53
CA GLU A 123 -8.96 -18.41 -10.91
C GLU A 123 -9.89 -17.22 -11.14
N TRP A 124 -10.92 -17.46 -11.97
CA TRP A 124 -11.98 -16.49 -12.21
C TRP A 124 -13.04 -16.56 -11.10
N ASN A 125 -13.37 -15.41 -10.52
CA ASN A 125 -14.47 -15.25 -9.60
C ASN A 125 -15.74 -14.92 -10.38
N GLU A 126 -16.76 -15.77 -10.30
CA GLU A 126 -18.04 -15.52 -10.95
C GLU A 126 -19.00 -14.77 -10.01
N THR A 127 -19.69 -13.76 -10.55
CA THR A 127 -20.72 -13.06 -9.80
C THR A 127 -22.07 -13.79 -9.90
N GLN A 128 -22.93 -13.54 -8.92
CA GLN A 128 -24.34 -13.94 -9.05
C GLN A 128 -25.07 -13.04 -10.05
N PRO A 129 -26.16 -13.53 -10.67
CA PRO A 129 -26.98 -12.70 -11.54
C PRO A 129 -27.42 -11.41 -10.82
N GLY A 130 -27.21 -10.27 -11.47
CA GLY A 130 -27.54 -8.95 -10.90
C GLY A 130 -26.46 -8.35 -9.98
N ASP A 131 -25.43 -9.09 -9.59
CA ASP A 131 -24.24 -8.53 -8.93
C ASP A 131 -23.20 -8.13 -9.98
N CYS A 132 -22.89 -6.84 -10.04
CA CYS A 132 -22.00 -6.24 -11.03
C CYS A 132 -20.78 -5.59 -10.37
N MET A 133 -20.25 -6.20 -9.30
CA MET A 133 -19.12 -5.66 -8.55
C MET A 133 -18.03 -6.70 -8.26
N ALA A 134 -16.78 -6.36 -8.56
CA ALA A 134 -15.63 -7.03 -7.99
C ALA A 134 -15.32 -6.42 -6.62
N ARG A 135 -15.10 -7.25 -5.62
CA ARG A 135 -14.79 -6.80 -4.25
C ARG A 135 -13.48 -7.40 -3.79
N TYR A 136 -12.56 -6.54 -3.41
CA TYR A 136 -11.24 -6.93 -2.92
C TYR A 136 -10.98 -6.39 -1.52
N VAL A 137 -10.34 -7.21 -0.69
CA VAL A 137 -9.98 -6.87 0.69
C VAL A 137 -8.56 -7.32 0.96
N ALA A 138 -7.75 -6.43 1.51
CA ALA A 138 -6.38 -6.72 1.95
C ALA A 138 -5.45 -7.21 0.82
N VAL A 139 -5.59 -6.66 -0.38
CA VAL A 139 -4.67 -6.93 -1.49
C VAL A 139 -3.29 -6.34 -1.15
N PRO A 140 -2.20 -7.13 -1.27
CA PRO A 140 -0.85 -6.63 -1.00
C PRO A 140 -0.43 -5.50 -1.94
N PRO A 141 0.56 -4.68 -1.56
CA PRO A 141 1.16 -3.74 -2.49
C PRO A 141 1.77 -4.45 -3.71
N GLY A 142 1.50 -3.92 -4.89
CA GLY A 142 1.95 -4.49 -6.15
C GLY A 142 1.25 -3.86 -7.34
N ASN A 143 1.61 -4.33 -8.53
CA ASN A 143 0.95 -3.98 -9.78
C ASN A 143 0.17 -5.20 -10.26
N TYR A 144 -1.10 -4.99 -10.53
CA TYR A 144 -2.06 -6.02 -10.91
C TYR A 144 -2.84 -5.57 -12.13
N THR A 145 -3.50 -6.51 -12.80
CA THR A 145 -4.45 -6.21 -13.87
C THR A 145 -5.79 -6.82 -13.52
N LEU A 146 -6.80 -5.96 -13.32
CA LEU A 146 -8.17 -6.42 -13.14
C LEU A 146 -8.74 -6.77 -14.50
N GLN A 147 -9.08 -8.03 -14.68
CA GLN A 147 -9.70 -8.58 -15.89
C GLN A 147 -11.15 -8.88 -15.61
N VAL A 148 -12.04 -8.44 -16.51
CA VAL A 148 -13.47 -8.65 -16.37
C VAL A 148 -14.03 -9.11 -17.71
N ARG A 149 -14.91 -10.11 -17.69
CA ARG A 149 -15.72 -10.56 -18.83
C ARG A 149 -17.16 -10.78 -18.42
N ALA A 150 -18.08 -10.73 -19.36
CA ALA A 150 -19.50 -10.94 -19.12
C ALA A 150 -20.03 -12.12 -19.92
N THR A 151 -21.18 -12.65 -19.50
CA THR A 151 -21.95 -13.56 -20.34
C THR A 151 -22.86 -12.77 -21.26
N ASP A 152 -23.25 -13.41 -22.35
CA ASP A 152 -24.39 -12.97 -23.15
C ASP A 152 -25.72 -13.35 -22.46
N GLU A 153 -26.86 -13.01 -23.11
CA GLU A 153 -28.20 -13.32 -22.62
C GLU A 153 -28.49 -14.83 -22.54
N LEU A 154 -27.74 -15.64 -23.29
CA LEU A 154 -27.84 -17.11 -23.32
C LEU A 154 -26.92 -17.75 -22.28
N GLY A 155 -26.18 -16.96 -21.49
CA GLY A 155 -25.26 -17.43 -20.47
C GLY A 155 -23.92 -17.91 -21.01
N ARG A 156 -23.56 -17.60 -22.27
CA ARG A 156 -22.24 -17.93 -22.84
C ARG A 156 -21.24 -16.82 -22.51
N TRP A 157 -20.05 -17.20 -22.10
CA TRP A 157 -18.98 -16.23 -21.80
C TRP A 157 -18.48 -15.56 -23.08
N SER A 158 -18.30 -14.23 -23.00
CA SER A 158 -17.64 -13.47 -24.04
C SER A 158 -16.14 -13.83 -24.10
N ASP A 159 -15.60 -13.88 -25.31
CA ASP A 159 -14.15 -14.00 -25.53
C ASP A 159 -13.44 -12.66 -25.29
N GLU A 160 -14.18 -11.57 -25.23
CA GLU A 160 -13.66 -10.25 -24.98
C GLU A 160 -13.46 -10.01 -23.48
N ILE A 161 -12.25 -9.61 -23.13
CA ILE A 161 -11.84 -9.28 -21.76
C ILE A 161 -11.57 -7.79 -21.69
N THR A 162 -12.13 -7.15 -20.69
CA THR A 162 -11.82 -5.76 -20.35
C THR A 162 -10.78 -5.76 -19.25
N ASP A 163 -9.67 -5.07 -19.47
CA ASP A 163 -8.54 -4.99 -18.51
C ASP A 163 -8.36 -3.57 -18.02
N ILE A 164 -8.01 -3.44 -16.76
CA ILE A 164 -7.56 -2.18 -16.17
C ILE A 164 -6.40 -2.43 -15.21
N GLU A 165 -5.39 -1.57 -15.27
CA GLU A 165 -4.27 -1.63 -14.36
C GLU A 165 -4.69 -1.21 -12.95
N VAL A 166 -4.25 -1.98 -11.94
CA VAL A 166 -4.47 -1.68 -10.53
C VAL A 166 -3.13 -1.66 -9.82
N GLY A 167 -2.67 -0.46 -9.49
CA GLY A 167 -1.44 -0.23 -8.74
C GLY A 167 -1.72 0.02 -7.26
N ILE A 168 -1.11 -0.77 -6.36
CA ILE A 168 -1.20 -0.55 -4.92
C ILE A 168 0.19 -0.19 -4.40
N THR A 169 0.37 1.07 -3.99
CA THR A 169 1.64 1.58 -3.50
C THR A 169 1.83 1.26 -2.02
N PRO A 170 3.01 0.73 -1.61
CA PRO A 170 3.30 0.46 -0.21
C PRO A 170 3.41 1.76 0.60
N TYR A 171 3.28 1.65 1.92
CA TYR A 171 3.59 2.76 2.82
C TYR A 171 5.02 3.24 2.62
N PHE A 172 5.23 4.56 2.68
CA PHE A 172 6.54 5.19 2.49
C PHE A 172 7.63 4.63 3.40
N TYR A 173 7.27 4.21 4.65
CA TYR A 173 8.21 3.63 5.61
C TYR A 173 8.62 2.18 5.28
N LYS A 174 7.92 1.50 4.37
CA LYS A 174 8.30 0.18 3.83
C LYS A 174 9.22 0.29 2.61
N SER A 175 9.46 1.50 2.11
CA SER A 175 10.37 1.72 1.00
C SER A 175 11.82 1.51 1.43
N ILE A 176 12.63 0.89 0.56
CA ILE A 176 14.07 0.71 0.74
C ILE A 176 14.76 2.06 1.00
N GLY A 177 14.30 3.14 0.33
CA GLY A 177 14.82 4.49 0.54
C GLY A 177 14.66 5.00 1.97
N PHE A 178 13.55 4.67 2.64
CA PHE A 178 13.33 5.02 4.04
C PHE A 178 14.33 4.33 4.99
N TYR A 179 14.57 3.03 4.77
CA TYR A 179 15.56 2.29 5.58
C TYR A 179 16.97 2.82 5.38
N LEU A 180 17.38 3.17 4.15
CA LEU A 180 18.66 3.80 3.88
C LEU A 180 18.79 5.15 4.60
N LEU A 181 17.76 5.99 4.53
CA LEU A 181 17.73 7.27 5.24
C LEU A 181 17.86 7.07 6.75
N LEU A 182 17.17 6.09 7.31
CA LEU A 182 17.22 5.76 8.73
C LEU A 182 18.65 5.35 9.15
N VAL A 183 19.32 4.51 8.35
CA VAL A 183 20.72 4.12 8.60
C VAL A 183 21.63 5.33 8.59
N VAL A 184 21.49 6.25 7.63
CA VAL A 184 22.29 7.49 7.57
C VAL A 184 22.05 8.34 8.80
N VAL A 185 20.81 8.51 9.26
CA VAL A 185 20.50 9.28 10.47
C VAL A 185 21.13 8.65 11.72
N ILE A 186 21.06 7.32 11.84
CA ILE A 186 21.70 6.60 12.96
C ILE A 186 23.22 6.79 12.94
N CYS A 187 23.86 6.63 11.78
CA CYS A 187 25.31 6.83 11.63
C CYS A 187 25.71 8.26 11.99
N LEU A 188 24.93 9.25 11.56
CA LEU A 188 25.17 10.66 11.89
C LEU A 188 25.02 10.91 13.40
N ALA A 189 24.02 10.33 14.04
CA ALA A 189 23.81 10.44 15.48
C ALA A 189 24.99 9.83 16.26
N ILE A 190 25.45 8.64 15.87
CA ILE A 190 26.65 7.99 16.46
C ILE A 190 27.89 8.85 16.26
N TYR A 191 28.10 9.39 15.07
CA TYR A 191 29.23 10.28 14.78
C TYR A 191 29.21 11.53 15.66
N LEU A 192 28.08 12.20 15.80
CA LEU A 192 27.94 13.39 16.64
C LEU A 192 28.14 13.06 18.12
N PHE A 193 27.61 11.93 18.59
CA PHE A 193 27.84 11.45 19.96
C PHE A 193 29.33 11.19 20.23
N TYR A 194 29.98 10.49 19.29
CA TYR A 194 31.41 10.22 19.39
C TYR A 194 32.25 11.51 19.39
N LYS A 195 31.93 12.44 18.52
CA LYS A 195 32.60 13.76 18.45
C LYS A 195 32.42 14.56 19.75
N ARG A 196 31.23 14.56 20.37
CA ARG A 196 30.99 15.21 21.67
C ARG A 196 31.78 14.54 22.77
N LYS A 197 31.77 13.22 22.84
CA LYS A 197 32.50 12.45 23.83
C LYS A 197 34.01 12.69 23.72
N MET A 198 34.55 12.71 22.50
CA MET A 198 35.98 12.98 22.26
C MET A 198 36.40 14.40 22.68
N ARG A 199 35.54 15.40 22.50
CA ARG A 199 35.78 16.76 23.00
C ARG A 199 35.89 16.78 24.54
N SER A 200 34.94 16.15 25.22
CA SER A 200 34.96 16.06 26.68
C SER A 200 36.24 15.36 27.20
N TYR A 201 36.64 14.26 26.57
CA TYR A 201 37.89 13.59 26.91
C TYR A 201 39.13 14.48 26.72
N ARG A 202 39.22 15.23 25.64
CA ARG A 202 40.34 16.16 25.38
C ARG A 202 40.38 17.28 26.42
N GLU A 203 39.25 17.83 26.81
CA GLU A 203 39.16 18.87 27.83
C GLU A 203 39.56 18.34 29.21
N GLN A 204 39.10 17.13 29.57
CA GLN A 204 39.54 16.50 30.83
C GLN A 204 41.04 16.22 30.86
N LYS A 205 41.59 15.69 29.77
CA LYS A 205 43.02 15.42 29.63
C LYS A 205 43.83 16.71 29.76
N ALA A 206 43.44 17.78 29.08
CA ALA A 206 44.09 19.08 29.17
C ALA A 206 44.01 19.71 30.58
N ARG A 207 42.94 19.49 31.35
CA ARG A 207 42.80 19.92 32.74
C ARG A 207 43.77 19.14 33.65
N LEU A 208 43.81 17.81 33.50
CA LEU A 208 44.70 16.95 34.24
C LEU A 208 46.18 17.28 33.98
N GLU A 209 46.55 17.50 32.73
CA GLU A 209 47.91 17.90 32.35
C GLU A 209 48.31 19.22 33.02
N LYS A 210 47.44 20.22 33.03
CA LYS A 210 47.70 21.48 33.73
C LYS A 210 47.82 21.30 35.25
N GLU A 211 46.99 20.46 35.85
CA GLU A 211 47.04 20.19 37.28
C GLU A 211 48.35 19.48 37.68
N VAL A 212 48.77 18.49 36.89
CA VAL A 212 50.07 17.80 37.06
C VAL A 212 51.21 18.77 36.92
N GLU A 213 51.19 19.67 35.93
CA GLU A 213 52.25 20.67 35.74
C GLU A 213 52.33 21.64 36.92
N LEU A 214 51.20 22.14 37.40
CA LEU A 214 51.14 23.00 38.59
C LEU A 214 51.67 22.28 39.83
N ARG A 215 51.29 21.06 40.08
CA ARG A 215 51.78 20.25 41.19
C ARG A 215 53.32 19.98 41.12
N THR A 216 53.78 19.72 39.90
CA THR A 216 55.19 19.51 39.65
C THR A 216 56.02 20.77 39.93
N GLN A 217 55.54 21.96 39.56
CA GLN A 217 56.15 23.24 39.85
C GLN A 217 56.15 23.54 41.37
N GLU A 218 54.98 23.30 42.04
CA GLU A 218 54.95 23.44 43.52
C GLU A 218 55.95 22.54 44.21
N LEU A 219 56.06 21.28 43.84
CA LEU A 219 57.00 20.32 44.36
C LEU A 219 58.48 20.74 44.10
N ALA A 220 58.78 21.29 42.92
CA ALA A 220 60.09 21.79 42.59
C ALA A 220 60.50 22.99 43.48
N VAL A 221 59.55 23.90 43.76
CA VAL A 221 59.74 25.04 44.67
C VAL A 221 59.99 24.56 46.13
N GLN A 222 59.13 23.61 46.57
CA GLN A 222 59.29 23.04 47.92
C GLN A 222 60.67 22.29 48.09
N ASN A 223 61.05 21.52 47.10
CA ASN A 223 62.34 20.85 47.12
C ASN A 223 63.52 21.84 47.20
N LYS A 224 63.44 22.93 46.40
CA LYS A 224 64.49 23.98 46.47
C LYS A 224 64.52 24.69 47.81
N GLN A 225 63.35 24.91 48.43
CA GLN A 225 63.28 25.46 49.81
C GLN A 225 63.87 24.48 50.83
N LEU A 226 63.59 23.19 50.73
CA LEU A 226 64.18 22.16 51.60
C LEU A 226 65.69 22.06 51.43
N GLU A 227 66.23 22.11 50.20
CA GLU A 227 67.64 22.14 49.93
C GLU A 227 68.31 23.36 50.56
N THR A 228 67.74 24.56 50.42
CA THR A 228 68.26 25.76 51.04
C THR A 228 68.27 25.70 52.59
N MET A 229 67.14 25.17 53.17
CA MET A 229 67.11 24.94 54.63
C MET A 229 68.14 23.91 55.10
N ALA A 230 68.28 22.80 54.37
CA ALA A 230 69.25 21.78 54.69
C ALA A 230 70.69 22.32 54.64
N GLN A 231 70.97 23.18 53.66
CA GLN A 231 72.26 23.85 53.52
C GLN A 231 72.55 24.82 54.68
N HIS A 232 71.55 25.61 55.08
CA HIS A 232 71.59 26.53 56.20
C HIS A 232 71.83 25.78 57.55
N VAL A 233 71.08 24.67 57.74
CA VAL A 233 71.30 23.82 58.95
C VAL A 233 72.66 23.25 58.97
N LYS A 234 73.24 22.85 57.84
CA LYS A 234 74.59 22.33 57.72
C LYS A 234 75.64 23.39 58.10
N GLU A 235 75.52 24.62 57.58
CA GLU A 235 76.36 25.76 57.93
C GLU A 235 76.32 26.07 59.44
N ILE A 236 75.10 26.16 60.02
CA ILE A 236 75.00 26.39 61.49
C ILE A 236 75.63 25.27 62.29
N THR A 237 75.51 24.02 61.81
CA THR A 237 76.12 22.86 62.49
C THR A 237 77.59 22.90 62.39
N GLU A 238 78.15 23.25 61.25
CA GLU A 238 79.60 23.41 61.06
C GLU A 238 80.17 24.58 61.91
N GLU A 239 79.46 25.72 61.92
CA GLU A 239 79.88 26.83 62.81
C GLU A 239 79.83 26.44 64.32
N LYS A 240 78.78 25.71 64.73
CA LYS A 240 78.72 25.20 66.12
C LYS A 240 79.89 24.22 66.45
N ILE A 241 80.16 23.31 65.53
CA ILE A 241 81.27 22.38 65.69
C ILE A 241 82.59 23.11 65.74
N ALA A 242 82.83 24.11 64.88
CA ALA A 242 84.03 24.94 64.91
C ALA A 242 84.13 25.77 66.22
N PHE A 243 83.02 26.30 66.72
CA PHE A 243 82.93 27.02 68.00
C PHE A 243 83.23 26.10 69.18
N PHE A 244 82.68 24.89 69.23
CA PHE A 244 82.99 23.90 70.27
C PHE A 244 84.45 23.40 70.22
N THR A 245 85.05 23.20 69.03
CA THR A 245 86.42 22.79 68.87
C THR A 245 87.37 23.86 69.32
N ASN A 246 87.04 25.14 69.09
CA ASN A 246 87.90 26.27 69.59
C ASN A 246 87.85 26.41 71.09
N ILE A 247 86.75 26.13 71.77
CA ILE A 247 86.64 26.21 73.26
C ILE A 247 87.31 25.06 73.92
N THR A 248 87.53 23.90 73.31
CA THR A 248 88.17 22.76 73.89
C THR A 248 89.69 22.80 73.70
N HIS A 249 90.21 23.80 72.96
CA HIS A 249 91.67 23.99 72.73
C HIS A 249 92.31 25.09 73.57
N GLU A 250 91.59 25.83 74.43
CA GLU A 250 92.07 26.67 75.48
C GLU A 250 92.02 25.89 76.84
#